data_49d0b9d9ae4f9dd2cb5719b8fc884eca
#
_entry.id   49d0b9d9ae4f9dd2cb5719b8fc884eca
#
_cell.length_a   1.000
_cell.length_b   1.000
_cell.length_c   1.000
_cell.angle_alpha   90.00
_cell.angle_beta   90.00
_cell.angle_gamma   90.00
#
_symmetry.space_group_name_H-M   'P 1'
#
loop_
_entity.id
_entity.type
_entity.pdbx_description
1 polymer ?
#
loop_
_entity_poly.entity_id
_entity_poly.type
_entity_poly.pdbx_seq_one_letter_code
_entity_poly.pdbx_strand_id
1 'polypeptide(L)'
;MVSSTTPSSGEYLLEMSGINKSFPGVKALDNVNLKVRPHSIHALMGENGAGKSTLLKCLFGIYQKDFGTILFQGKEIDFHSAKEALENGISMVHQELNLVLQRSVMDNMWLGRYPTKGMFVDQDKMYRETKAIFDELDIDIDPRARVGTLSVSQMQMIEIAKAFSYNAKIVIMDEPTSSLTEKEVNHLFTIIRKLKERGCGIVYISHKMEEIFQLCDEVTVLRDGQWIATEPLAGLTMDKIIAMMVGRSLNQRFPDKENKPGEVILEVRNLTSLRQPSIRDVSFDLHKGEILGIAGLVGAKRTDIVETLFGIREKSAGTITLHGKQINNHNANEAINHGFALVTEERRSTGIYAYLDIGFNSLISNIRNYKNKVGLLDNSRMKSDTQWVIDSMRVKTPGHRTQIGSLSGGNQQKVIIGRWLLTQPEILMLDEPTRGIDVGAKFEIYQLIAELAKKGKGIIIISSEMPELLGITDRILVMSNGLVSGIVDTKTTTQNEILRLASLHL
;
A
#
# COMPACT_ATOMS: atom_id res chain seq x y z
N MET A 1 -36.91 17.03 -17.82
CA MET A 1 -37.60 15.95 -17.13
C MET A 1 -36.84 14.66 -17.48
N VAL A 2 -35.91 14.19 -16.65
CA VAL A 2 -35.25 12.93 -16.85
C VAL A 2 -36.08 11.89 -16.08
N SER A 3 -36.69 10.96 -16.82
CA SER A 3 -37.51 9.90 -16.26
C SER A 3 -36.65 8.99 -15.41
N SER A 4 -36.87 8.99 -14.11
CA SER A 4 -36.36 7.98 -13.17
C SER A 4 -37.15 6.67 -13.40
N THR A 5 -36.66 5.81 -14.29
CA THR A 5 -37.13 4.42 -14.33
C THR A 5 -36.53 3.71 -13.10
N THR A 6 -37.37 3.42 -12.13
CA THR A 6 -37.08 2.50 -11.03
C THR A 6 -36.82 1.11 -11.65
N PRO A 7 -35.65 0.47 -11.44
CA PRO A 7 -35.35 -0.86 -11.97
C PRO A 7 -36.27 -1.90 -11.33
N SER A 8 -36.69 -2.91 -12.12
CA SER A 8 -37.49 -4.04 -11.65
C SER A 8 -36.73 -4.86 -10.59
N SER A 9 -37.45 -5.36 -9.57
CA SER A 9 -36.91 -6.27 -8.55
C SER A 9 -36.39 -7.55 -9.23
N GLY A 10 -35.06 -7.67 -9.39
CA GLY A 10 -34.37 -8.78 -10.05
C GLY A 10 -33.12 -8.39 -10.83
N GLU A 11 -32.84 -7.10 -10.98
CA GLU A 11 -31.67 -6.60 -11.75
C GLU A 11 -30.34 -6.77 -11.00
N TYR A 12 -30.36 -6.84 -9.66
CA TYR A 12 -29.15 -6.95 -8.83
C TYR A 12 -29.13 -8.24 -8.03
N LEU A 13 -27.96 -8.87 -7.91
CA LEU A 13 -27.71 -9.98 -7.00
C LEU A 13 -27.57 -9.51 -5.56
N LEU A 14 -26.91 -8.38 -5.35
CA LEU A 14 -26.67 -7.76 -4.06
C LEU A 14 -27.06 -6.29 -4.13
N GLU A 15 -27.85 -5.84 -3.13
CA GLU A 15 -28.14 -4.43 -2.91
C GLU A 15 -27.94 -4.11 -1.44
N MET A 16 -26.99 -3.24 -1.17
CA MET A 16 -26.75 -2.62 0.14
C MET A 16 -27.22 -1.19 0.06
N SER A 17 -28.18 -0.78 0.88
CA SER A 17 -28.79 0.54 0.82
C SER A 17 -28.77 1.22 2.17
N GLY A 18 -28.24 2.44 2.23
CA GLY A 18 -28.23 3.26 3.42
C GLY A 18 -27.44 2.66 4.59
N ILE A 19 -26.35 1.93 4.32
CA ILE A 19 -25.58 1.25 5.36
C ILE A 19 -24.85 2.27 6.23
N ASN A 20 -25.09 2.17 7.54
CA ASN A 20 -24.44 2.96 8.56
C ASN A 20 -23.70 2.07 9.55
N LYS A 21 -22.49 2.48 9.96
CA LYS A 21 -21.73 1.81 11.00
C LYS A 21 -20.85 2.79 11.76
N SER A 22 -20.98 2.80 13.08
CA SER A 22 -20.16 3.63 13.97
C SER A 22 -19.34 2.75 14.92
N PHE A 23 -18.16 3.21 15.24
CA PHE A 23 -17.31 2.68 16.31
C PHE A 23 -17.04 3.82 17.32
N PRO A 24 -16.57 3.54 18.55
CA PRO A 24 -16.25 4.59 19.51
C PRO A 24 -15.34 5.66 18.90
N GLY A 25 -15.86 6.90 18.77
CA GLY A 25 -15.13 8.04 18.22
C GLY A 25 -15.04 8.15 16.69
N VAL A 26 -15.58 7.19 15.93
CA VAL A 26 -15.50 7.20 14.44
C VAL A 26 -16.80 6.69 13.81
N LYS A 27 -17.39 7.47 12.91
CA LYS A 27 -18.45 7.00 12.00
C LYS A 27 -17.78 6.40 10.76
N ALA A 28 -17.70 5.08 10.70
CA ALA A 28 -16.97 4.37 9.64
C ALA A 28 -17.77 4.23 8.35
N LEU A 29 -19.11 4.20 8.42
CA LEU A 29 -20.02 4.21 7.27
C LEU A 29 -21.18 5.17 7.56
N ASP A 30 -21.47 6.03 6.58
CA ASP A 30 -22.54 7.02 6.63
C ASP A 30 -23.35 6.96 5.33
N ASN A 31 -24.51 6.32 5.38
CA ASN A 31 -25.45 6.19 4.26
C ASN A 31 -24.81 5.60 2.99
N VAL A 32 -24.06 4.50 3.13
CA VAL A 32 -23.32 3.87 2.03
C VAL A 32 -24.22 2.94 1.24
N ASN A 33 -24.07 3.00 -0.11
CA ASN A 33 -24.80 2.16 -1.05
C ASN A 33 -23.79 1.34 -1.89
N LEU A 34 -24.15 0.08 -2.18
CA LEU A 34 -23.44 -0.80 -3.10
C LEU A 34 -24.42 -1.72 -3.79
N LYS A 35 -24.37 -1.81 -5.12
CA LYS A 35 -25.22 -2.71 -5.91
C LYS A 35 -24.35 -3.52 -6.85
N VAL A 36 -24.60 -4.83 -6.92
CA VAL A 36 -23.83 -5.76 -7.76
C VAL A 36 -24.79 -6.56 -8.63
N ARG A 37 -24.55 -6.54 -9.95
CA ARG A 37 -25.33 -7.31 -10.92
C ARG A 37 -24.83 -8.73 -11.07
N PRO A 38 -25.68 -9.69 -11.53
CA PRO A 38 -25.18 -10.97 -12.03
C PRO A 38 -24.31 -10.74 -13.27
N HIS A 39 -23.38 -11.65 -13.53
CA HIS A 39 -22.48 -11.58 -14.70
C HIS A 39 -21.70 -10.25 -14.79
N SER A 40 -21.35 -9.64 -13.66
CA SER A 40 -20.65 -8.36 -13.63
C SER A 40 -19.45 -8.36 -12.68
N ILE A 41 -18.48 -7.52 -12.99
CA ILE A 41 -17.34 -7.21 -12.11
C ILE A 41 -17.47 -5.76 -11.68
N HIS A 42 -17.75 -5.55 -10.41
CA HIS A 42 -17.99 -4.25 -9.80
C HIS A 42 -16.79 -3.81 -8.99
N ALA A 43 -16.14 -2.73 -9.38
CA ALA A 43 -15.04 -2.15 -8.61
C ALA A 43 -15.57 -1.43 -7.36
N LEU A 44 -14.99 -1.70 -6.19
CA LEU A 44 -15.23 -0.92 -4.98
C LEU A 44 -13.97 -0.14 -4.64
N MET A 45 -13.99 1.17 -4.88
CA MET A 45 -12.84 2.05 -4.79
C MET A 45 -12.98 3.08 -3.66
N GLY A 46 -11.87 3.62 -3.24
CA GLY A 46 -11.76 4.63 -2.18
C GLY A 46 -10.41 4.56 -1.49
N GLU A 47 -10.02 5.62 -0.81
CA GLU A 47 -8.78 5.66 -0.04
C GLU A 47 -8.79 4.67 1.14
N ASN A 48 -7.61 4.47 1.76
CA ASN A 48 -7.52 3.71 3.01
C ASN A 48 -8.32 4.44 4.11
N GLY A 49 -9.23 3.69 4.77
CA GLY A 49 -10.15 4.31 5.73
C GLY A 49 -11.46 4.83 5.13
N ALA A 50 -11.67 4.73 3.82
CA ALA A 50 -12.91 5.14 3.16
C ALA A 50 -14.14 4.26 3.51
N GLY A 51 -13.97 3.20 4.30
CA GLY A 51 -15.06 2.34 4.75
C GLY A 51 -15.23 1.03 3.97
N LYS A 52 -14.44 0.76 2.92
CA LYS A 52 -14.56 -0.44 2.07
C LYS A 52 -14.60 -1.74 2.87
N SER A 53 -13.56 -2.00 3.66
CA SER A 53 -13.48 -3.23 4.47
C SER A 53 -14.56 -3.29 5.57
N THR A 54 -15.00 -2.14 6.09
CA THR A 54 -16.10 -2.09 7.06
C THR A 54 -17.42 -2.47 6.39
N LEU A 55 -17.69 -1.97 5.18
CA LEU A 55 -18.89 -2.32 4.39
C LEU A 55 -18.96 -3.82 4.13
N LEU A 56 -17.83 -4.41 3.70
CA LEU A 56 -17.74 -5.85 3.45
C LEU A 56 -17.89 -6.68 4.73
N LYS A 57 -17.32 -6.25 5.85
CA LYS A 57 -17.49 -6.92 7.14
C LYS A 57 -18.94 -6.86 7.65
N CYS A 58 -19.69 -5.80 7.30
CA CYS A 58 -21.12 -5.76 7.54
C CYS A 58 -21.87 -6.78 6.66
N LEU A 59 -21.51 -6.93 5.39
CA LEU A 59 -22.10 -7.93 4.51
C LEU A 59 -21.84 -9.36 5.01
N PHE A 60 -20.65 -9.63 5.56
CA PHE A 60 -20.28 -10.94 6.10
C PHE A 60 -20.78 -11.19 7.52
N GLY A 61 -21.51 -10.26 8.15
CA GLY A 61 -21.98 -10.42 9.51
C GLY A 61 -20.87 -10.43 10.58
N ILE A 62 -19.64 -10.01 10.21
CA ILE A 62 -18.52 -9.81 11.16
C ILE A 62 -18.80 -8.58 12.02
N TYR A 63 -19.35 -7.53 11.38
CA TYR A 63 -19.87 -6.36 12.06
C TYR A 63 -21.37 -6.25 11.80
N GLN A 64 -22.14 -6.03 12.85
CA GLN A 64 -23.55 -5.67 12.69
C GLN A 64 -23.64 -4.23 12.21
N LYS A 65 -24.44 -3.99 11.14
CA LYS A 65 -24.77 -2.64 10.70
C LYS A 65 -25.63 -1.93 11.75
N ASP A 66 -25.47 -0.62 11.89
CA ASP A 66 -26.32 0.14 12.81
C ASP A 66 -27.67 0.48 12.16
N PHE A 67 -27.67 0.81 10.84
CA PHE A 67 -28.85 1.09 10.03
C PHE A 67 -28.60 0.65 8.58
N GLY A 68 -29.69 0.58 7.80
CA GLY A 68 -29.67 0.23 6.38
C GLY A 68 -30.16 -1.19 6.11
N THR A 69 -30.34 -1.51 4.84
CA THR A 69 -30.89 -2.79 4.37
C THR A 69 -29.91 -3.48 3.43
N ILE A 70 -29.79 -4.79 3.54
CA ILE A 70 -29.01 -5.65 2.63
C ILE A 70 -29.98 -6.63 1.99
N LEU A 71 -30.13 -6.57 0.67
CA LEU A 71 -30.88 -7.54 -0.12
C LEU A 71 -29.92 -8.42 -0.90
N PHE A 72 -30.09 -9.73 -0.81
CA PHE A 72 -29.38 -10.71 -1.61
C PHE A 72 -30.40 -11.57 -2.38
N GLN A 73 -30.28 -11.57 -3.71
CA GLN A 73 -31.26 -12.20 -4.60
C GLN A 73 -32.70 -11.76 -4.31
N GLY A 74 -32.89 -10.47 -4.02
CA GLY A 74 -34.20 -9.87 -3.70
C GLY A 74 -34.74 -10.18 -2.30
N LYS A 75 -34.01 -10.93 -1.47
CA LYS A 75 -34.39 -11.23 -0.08
C LYS A 75 -33.55 -10.44 0.89
N GLU A 76 -34.16 -9.89 1.92
CA GLU A 76 -33.40 -9.22 2.98
C GLU A 76 -32.61 -10.24 3.78
N ILE A 77 -31.34 -9.92 4.02
CA ILE A 77 -30.40 -10.73 4.78
C ILE A 77 -29.79 -9.91 5.92
N ASP A 78 -29.48 -10.60 7.02
CA ASP A 78 -28.72 -10.05 8.15
C ASP A 78 -27.89 -11.17 8.77
N PHE A 79 -26.75 -11.44 8.16
CA PHE A 79 -25.86 -12.52 8.61
C PHE A 79 -25.20 -12.16 9.93
N HIS A 80 -25.02 -13.19 10.78
CA HIS A 80 -24.37 -13.05 12.09
C HIS A 80 -22.98 -13.70 12.13
N SER A 81 -22.56 -14.31 11.02
CA SER A 81 -21.22 -14.91 10.89
C SER A 81 -20.78 -15.06 9.44
N ALA A 82 -19.47 -15.06 9.22
CA ALA A 82 -18.88 -15.32 7.90
C ALA A 82 -19.26 -16.72 7.36
N LYS A 83 -19.48 -17.70 8.24
CA LYS A 83 -19.93 -19.05 7.85
C LYS A 83 -21.31 -18.99 7.20
N GLU A 84 -22.23 -18.25 7.80
CA GLU A 84 -23.59 -18.07 7.27
C GLU A 84 -23.56 -17.38 5.90
N ALA A 85 -22.74 -16.36 5.72
CA ALA A 85 -22.55 -15.70 4.41
C ALA A 85 -22.03 -16.69 3.35
N LEU A 86 -21.03 -17.51 3.69
CA LEU A 86 -20.47 -18.54 2.80
C LEU A 86 -21.52 -19.59 2.42
N GLU A 87 -22.30 -20.10 3.38
CA GLU A 87 -23.35 -21.09 3.15
C GLU A 87 -24.48 -20.54 2.27
N ASN A 88 -24.70 -19.23 2.27
CA ASN A 88 -25.66 -18.54 1.41
C ASN A 88 -25.08 -18.10 0.05
N GLY A 89 -23.82 -18.44 -0.26
CA GLY A 89 -23.23 -18.19 -1.57
C GLY A 89 -22.53 -16.85 -1.72
N ILE A 90 -22.09 -16.22 -0.63
CA ILE A 90 -21.20 -15.04 -0.63
C ILE A 90 -19.82 -15.46 -0.14
N SER A 91 -18.81 -15.38 -0.99
CA SER A 91 -17.42 -15.76 -0.68
C SER A 91 -16.48 -14.56 -0.76
N MET A 92 -15.38 -14.64 0.00
CA MET A 92 -14.34 -13.60 0.00
C MET A 92 -12.95 -14.20 -0.13
N VAL A 93 -12.15 -13.62 -1.01
CA VAL A 93 -10.71 -13.81 -1.11
C VAL A 93 -10.06 -12.62 -0.39
N HIS A 94 -9.38 -12.88 0.71
CA HIS A 94 -8.76 -11.87 1.56
C HIS A 94 -7.40 -11.42 1.01
N GLN A 95 -6.99 -10.22 1.36
CA GLN A 95 -5.64 -9.70 1.07
C GLN A 95 -4.55 -10.53 1.76
N GLU A 96 -4.78 -10.98 3.00
CA GLU A 96 -3.88 -11.87 3.72
C GLU A 96 -4.32 -13.33 3.51
N LEU A 97 -3.35 -14.20 3.20
CA LEU A 97 -3.61 -15.62 2.98
C LEU A 97 -3.99 -16.33 4.29
N ASN A 98 -5.16 -16.92 4.31
CA ASN A 98 -5.72 -17.60 5.48
C ASN A 98 -5.67 -19.14 5.34
N LEU A 99 -4.57 -19.67 4.84
CA LEU A 99 -4.36 -21.09 4.64
C LEU A 99 -3.62 -21.75 5.82
N VAL A 100 -3.99 -22.99 6.14
CA VAL A 100 -3.31 -23.81 7.14
C VAL A 100 -2.06 -24.44 6.49
N LEU A 101 -0.90 -23.83 6.70
CA LEU A 101 0.38 -24.18 6.03
C LEU A 101 0.83 -25.63 6.27
N GLN A 102 0.45 -26.23 7.41
CA GLN A 102 0.81 -27.60 7.80
C GLN A 102 -0.08 -28.67 7.16
N ARG A 103 -1.16 -28.29 6.51
CA ARG A 103 -2.12 -29.17 5.87
C ARG A 103 -1.94 -29.23 4.35
N SER A 104 -2.55 -30.25 3.72
CA SER A 104 -2.56 -30.37 2.27
C SER A 104 -3.44 -29.30 1.62
N VAL A 105 -3.27 -29.11 0.32
CA VAL A 105 -4.10 -28.23 -0.50
C VAL A 105 -5.57 -28.67 -0.42
N MET A 106 -5.88 -29.94 -0.63
CA MET A 106 -7.26 -30.43 -0.55
C MET A 106 -7.85 -30.30 0.86
N ASP A 107 -7.06 -30.45 1.95
CA ASP A 107 -7.54 -30.15 3.29
C ASP A 107 -7.97 -28.69 3.44
N ASN A 108 -7.20 -27.75 2.88
CA ASN A 108 -7.55 -26.33 2.88
C ASN A 108 -8.77 -26.00 2.03
N MET A 109 -8.92 -26.66 0.88
CA MET A 109 -10.08 -26.51 -0.01
C MET A 109 -11.38 -26.92 0.67
N TRP A 110 -11.35 -28.00 1.47
CA TRP A 110 -12.50 -28.60 2.11
C TRP A 110 -12.62 -28.31 3.61
N LEU A 111 -11.83 -27.41 4.13
CA LEU A 111 -11.83 -27.04 5.55
C LEU A 111 -13.22 -26.65 6.05
N GLY A 112 -13.71 -27.35 7.08
CA GLY A 112 -15.05 -27.14 7.66
C GLY A 112 -16.22 -27.78 6.90
N ARG A 113 -15.96 -28.47 5.74
CA ARG A 113 -16.98 -29.15 4.91
C ARG A 113 -16.45 -30.45 4.29
N TYR A 114 -15.66 -31.20 5.05
CA TYR A 114 -15.06 -32.44 4.59
C TYR A 114 -16.13 -33.43 4.09
N PRO A 115 -16.04 -33.94 2.84
CA PRO A 115 -16.89 -35.03 2.40
C PRO A 115 -16.61 -36.28 3.23
N THR A 116 -17.67 -37.01 3.60
CA THR A 116 -17.58 -38.20 4.46
C THR A 116 -18.07 -39.43 3.76
N LYS A 117 -17.46 -40.58 4.07
CA LYS A 117 -17.93 -41.92 3.74
C LYS A 117 -18.14 -42.66 5.04
N GLY A 118 -19.40 -42.71 5.51
CA GLY A 118 -19.76 -43.16 6.85
C GLY A 118 -19.15 -42.21 7.92
N MET A 119 -18.36 -42.74 8.86
CA MET A 119 -17.73 -41.96 9.94
C MET A 119 -16.34 -41.40 9.56
N PHE A 120 -15.84 -41.70 8.36
CA PHE A 120 -14.50 -41.28 7.94
C PHE A 120 -14.56 -40.22 6.85
N VAL A 121 -13.52 -39.38 6.79
CA VAL A 121 -13.34 -38.41 5.70
C VAL A 121 -13.04 -39.14 4.40
N ASP A 122 -13.74 -38.80 3.32
CA ASP A 122 -13.55 -39.36 1.98
C ASP A 122 -12.41 -38.61 1.25
N GLN A 123 -11.18 -39.05 1.50
CA GLN A 123 -9.97 -38.45 0.91
C GLN A 123 -9.94 -38.56 -0.64
N ASP A 124 -10.48 -39.66 -1.20
CA ASP A 124 -10.51 -39.87 -2.64
C ASP A 124 -11.49 -38.90 -3.33
N LYS A 125 -12.63 -38.64 -2.67
CA LYS A 125 -13.58 -37.64 -3.15
C LYS A 125 -12.98 -36.23 -3.07
N MET A 126 -12.33 -35.87 -1.97
CA MET A 126 -11.62 -34.58 -1.81
C MET A 126 -10.61 -34.39 -2.92
N TYR A 127 -9.78 -35.40 -3.20
CA TYR A 127 -8.76 -35.33 -4.24
C TYR A 127 -9.39 -35.10 -5.63
N ARG A 128 -10.37 -35.93 -6.02
CA ARG A 128 -11.03 -35.84 -7.31
C ARG A 128 -11.71 -34.51 -7.53
N GLU A 129 -12.45 -34.02 -6.55
CA GLU A 129 -13.17 -32.76 -6.68
C GLU A 129 -12.22 -31.56 -6.66
N THR A 130 -11.15 -31.59 -5.88
CA THR A 130 -10.12 -30.54 -5.91
C THR A 130 -9.42 -30.54 -7.28
N LYS A 131 -9.03 -31.72 -7.78
CA LYS A 131 -8.37 -31.83 -9.08
C LYS A 131 -9.27 -31.33 -10.21
N ALA A 132 -10.55 -31.67 -10.20
CA ALA A 132 -11.51 -31.20 -11.20
C ALA A 132 -11.63 -29.67 -11.22
N ILE A 133 -11.66 -29.02 -10.04
CA ILE A 133 -11.66 -27.56 -9.94
C ILE A 133 -10.36 -26.97 -10.47
N PHE A 134 -9.22 -27.56 -10.16
CA PHE A 134 -7.93 -27.08 -10.61
C PHE A 134 -7.76 -27.23 -12.13
N ASP A 135 -8.19 -28.36 -12.69
CA ASP A 135 -8.17 -28.57 -14.14
C ASP A 135 -9.07 -27.56 -14.86
N GLU A 136 -10.23 -27.23 -14.30
CA GLU A 136 -11.12 -26.21 -14.86
C GLU A 136 -10.53 -24.80 -14.80
N LEU A 137 -9.81 -24.47 -13.72
CA LEU A 137 -9.19 -23.16 -13.51
C LEU A 137 -7.76 -23.06 -14.11
N ASP A 138 -7.27 -24.13 -14.76
CA ASP A 138 -5.91 -24.22 -15.29
C ASP A 138 -4.83 -23.99 -14.18
N ILE A 139 -5.06 -24.60 -13.02
CA ILE A 139 -4.15 -24.52 -11.86
C ILE A 139 -3.32 -25.82 -11.79
N ASP A 140 -2.03 -25.71 -12.02
CA ASP A 140 -1.09 -26.84 -11.92
C ASP A 140 -0.50 -26.96 -10.51
N ILE A 141 -1.31 -27.51 -9.60
CA ILE A 141 -0.91 -27.78 -8.20
C ILE A 141 -1.45 -29.16 -7.83
N ASP A 142 -0.58 -30.00 -7.19
CA ASP A 142 -1.04 -31.29 -6.65
C ASP A 142 -1.95 -31.06 -5.43
N PRO A 143 -3.19 -31.57 -5.42
CA PRO A 143 -4.09 -31.48 -4.27
C PRO A 143 -3.52 -32.06 -2.95
N ARG A 144 -2.56 -32.96 -3.04
CA ARG A 144 -1.89 -33.59 -1.89
C ARG A 144 -0.69 -32.80 -1.39
N ALA A 145 -0.19 -31.82 -2.15
CA ALA A 145 0.95 -31.01 -1.75
C ALA A 145 0.66 -30.28 -0.43
N ARG A 146 1.70 -30.14 0.39
CA ARG A 146 1.60 -29.37 1.64
C ARG A 146 1.65 -27.88 1.31
N VAL A 147 0.67 -27.10 1.79
CA VAL A 147 0.56 -25.66 1.46
C VAL A 147 1.82 -24.88 1.80
N GLY A 148 2.47 -25.17 2.93
CA GLY A 148 3.70 -24.48 3.36
C GLY A 148 4.92 -24.66 2.45
N THR A 149 4.87 -25.54 1.43
CA THR A 149 5.94 -25.71 0.43
C THR A 149 5.68 -24.92 -0.86
N LEU A 150 4.54 -24.28 -0.96
CA LEU A 150 4.11 -23.57 -2.16
C LEU A 150 4.58 -22.11 -2.14
N SER A 151 4.68 -21.51 -3.31
CA SER A 151 4.89 -20.07 -3.46
C SER A 151 3.66 -19.26 -2.99
N VAL A 152 3.86 -17.99 -2.67
CA VAL A 152 2.76 -17.09 -2.27
C VAL A 152 1.71 -16.99 -3.37
N SER A 153 2.12 -16.96 -4.63
CA SER A 153 1.22 -16.92 -5.79
C SER A 153 0.40 -18.21 -5.92
N GLN A 154 1.00 -19.38 -5.71
CA GLN A 154 0.27 -20.65 -5.70
C GLN A 154 -0.74 -20.71 -4.55
N MET A 155 -0.39 -20.21 -3.36
CA MET A 155 -1.32 -20.10 -2.24
C MET A 155 -2.50 -19.17 -2.57
N GLN A 156 -2.26 -18.06 -3.28
CA GLN A 156 -3.31 -17.16 -3.76
C GLN A 156 -4.27 -17.86 -4.72
N MET A 157 -3.76 -18.66 -5.65
CA MET A 157 -4.58 -19.46 -6.55
C MET A 157 -5.47 -20.47 -5.80
N ILE A 158 -4.97 -21.05 -4.71
CA ILE A 158 -5.77 -21.96 -3.86
C ILE A 158 -6.92 -21.21 -3.17
N GLU A 159 -6.69 -20.00 -2.64
CA GLU A 159 -7.77 -19.19 -2.03
C GLU A 159 -8.87 -18.86 -3.06
N ILE A 160 -8.50 -18.56 -4.29
CA ILE A 160 -9.44 -18.29 -5.37
C ILE A 160 -10.21 -19.56 -5.76
N ALA A 161 -9.51 -20.69 -5.92
CA ALA A 161 -10.13 -21.98 -6.19
C ALA A 161 -11.07 -22.44 -5.06
N LYS A 162 -10.72 -22.12 -3.81
CA LYS A 162 -11.58 -22.36 -2.65
C LYS A 162 -12.88 -21.54 -2.74
N ALA A 163 -12.80 -20.24 -3.09
CA ALA A 163 -13.98 -19.40 -3.32
C ALA A 163 -14.87 -19.99 -4.44
N PHE A 164 -14.23 -20.43 -5.53
CA PHE A 164 -14.92 -21.11 -6.63
C PHE A 164 -15.65 -22.40 -6.18
N SER A 165 -15.03 -23.18 -5.31
CA SER A 165 -15.59 -24.45 -4.80
C SER A 165 -16.87 -24.31 -3.94
N TYR A 166 -17.18 -23.10 -3.48
CA TYR A 166 -18.44 -22.81 -2.77
C TYR A 166 -19.63 -22.56 -3.71
N ASN A 167 -19.42 -22.59 -5.03
CA ASN A 167 -20.44 -22.21 -6.03
C ASN A 167 -21.08 -20.85 -5.69
N ALA A 168 -20.23 -19.91 -5.27
CA ALA A 168 -20.64 -18.61 -4.80
C ALA A 168 -21.36 -17.82 -5.90
N LYS A 169 -22.39 -17.07 -5.50
CA LYS A 169 -23.11 -16.13 -6.39
C LYS A 169 -22.44 -14.75 -6.36
N ILE A 170 -21.87 -14.39 -5.21
CA ILE A 170 -21.05 -13.17 -5.05
C ILE A 170 -19.65 -13.61 -4.60
N VAL A 171 -18.63 -13.12 -5.29
CA VAL A 171 -17.22 -13.30 -4.90
C VAL A 171 -16.60 -11.92 -4.68
N ILE A 172 -16.09 -11.70 -3.48
CA ILE A 172 -15.38 -10.48 -3.13
C ILE A 172 -13.88 -10.76 -3.19
N MET A 173 -13.13 -9.92 -3.87
CA MET A 173 -11.67 -10.02 -4.02
C MET A 173 -11.02 -8.74 -3.51
N ASP A 174 -10.30 -8.84 -2.37
CA ASP A 174 -9.64 -7.72 -1.73
C ASP A 174 -8.14 -7.74 -2.07
N GLU A 175 -7.72 -6.86 -2.98
CA GLU A 175 -6.34 -6.72 -3.49
C GLU A 175 -5.68 -8.05 -3.92
N PRO A 176 -6.32 -8.87 -4.76
CA PRO A 176 -5.87 -10.24 -5.04
C PRO A 176 -4.55 -10.32 -5.84
N THR A 177 -4.04 -9.20 -6.36
CA THR A 177 -2.85 -9.12 -7.21
C THR A 177 -1.61 -8.59 -6.47
N SER A 178 -1.70 -8.31 -5.18
CA SER A 178 -0.63 -7.61 -4.43
C SER A 178 0.72 -8.34 -4.39
N SER A 179 0.71 -9.67 -4.54
CA SER A 179 1.90 -10.55 -4.50
C SER A 179 2.09 -11.37 -5.79
N LEU A 180 1.41 -11.02 -6.88
CA LEU A 180 1.47 -11.75 -8.14
C LEU A 180 2.38 -11.06 -9.17
N THR A 181 3.06 -11.87 -9.97
CA THR A 181 3.74 -11.42 -11.19
C THR A 181 2.73 -11.07 -12.28
N GLU A 182 3.13 -10.30 -13.30
CA GLU A 182 2.27 -9.91 -14.42
C GLU A 182 1.62 -11.10 -15.13
N LYS A 183 2.37 -12.20 -15.32
CA LYS A 183 1.85 -13.45 -15.90
C LYS A 183 0.74 -14.06 -15.03
N GLU A 184 0.93 -14.08 -13.72
CA GLU A 184 -0.03 -14.62 -12.75
C GLU A 184 -1.27 -13.71 -12.63
N VAL A 185 -1.11 -12.39 -12.73
CA VAL A 185 -2.22 -11.44 -12.81
C VAL A 185 -3.11 -11.72 -14.03
N ASN A 186 -2.51 -11.94 -15.20
CA ASN A 186 -3.26 -12.26 -16.41
C ASN A 186 -4.01 -13.60 -16.29
N HIS A 187 -3.41 -14.59 -15.64
CA HIS A 187 -4.08 -15.86 -15.33
C HIS A 187 -5.27 -15.66 -14.37
N LEU A 188 -5.06 -14.90 -13.28
CA LEU A 188 -6.14 -14.53 -12.36
C LEU A 188 -7.30 -13.85 -13.10
N PHE A 189 -7.02 -12.91 -14.00
CA PHE A 189 -8.08 -12.25 -14.79
C PHE A 189 -8.87 -13.22 -15.66
N THR A 190 -8.22 -14.25 -16.18
CA THR A 190 -8.91 -15.34 -16.90
C THR A 190 -9.87 -16.10 -15.99
N ILE A 191 -9.45 -16.42 -14.76
CA ILE A 191 -10.31 -17.07 -13.75
C ILE A 191 -11.49 -16.17 -13.37
N ILE A 192 -11.26 -14.88 -13.16
CA ILE A 192 -12.31 -13.91 -12.83
C ILE A 192 -13.36 -13.83 -13.96
N ARG A 193 -12.93 -13.81 -15.22
CA ARG A 193 -13.85 -13.82 -16.36
C ARG A 193 -14.68 -15.11 -16.44
N LYS A 194 -14.09 -16.26 -16.15
CA LYS A 194 -14.82 -17.54 -16.05
C LYS A 194 -15.88 -17.50 -14.94
N LEU A 195 -15.58 -16.91 -13.77
CA LEU A 195 -16.58 -16.72 -12.69
C LEU A 195 -17.73 -15.81 -13.14
N LYS A 196 -17.42 -14.69 -13.80
CA LYS A 196 -18.42 -13.79 -14.40
C LYS A 196 -19.33 -14.52 -15.38
N GLU A 197 -18.77 -15.32 -16.29
CA GLU A 197 -19.53 -16.12 -17.28
C GLU A 197 -20.47 -17.12 -16.62
N ARG A 198 -20.13 -17.66 -15.44
CA ARG A 198 -20.99 -18.56 -14.64
C ARG A 198 -22.11 -17.84 -13.90
N GLY A 199 -22.26 -16.53 -14.05
CA GLY A 199 -23.31 -15.75 -13.43
C GLY A 199 -22.94 -15.15 -12.09
N CYS A 200 -21.69 -15.28 -11.64
CA CYS A 200 -21.25 -14.62 -10.42
C CYS A 200 -21.23 -13.09 -10.58
N GLY A 201 -21.68 -12.38 -9.55
CA GLY A 201 -21.34 -10.99 -9.34
C GLY A 201 -20.01 -10.92 -8.58
N ILE A 202 -19.08 -10.09 -9.05
CA ILE A 202 -17.76 -9.99 -8.43
C ILE A 202 -17.57 -8.57 -7.90
N VAL A 203 -17.19 -8.43 -6.63
CA VAL A 203 -16.72 -7.16 -6.06
C VAL A 203 -15.22 -7.18 -6.05
N TYR A 204 -14.60 -6.31 -6.85
CA TYR A 204 -13.15 -6.25 -7.03
C TYR A 204 -12.59 -4.99 -6.36
N ILE A 205 -11.68 -5.17 -5.40
CA ILE A 205 -11.00 -4.08 -4.72
C ILE A 205 -9.55 -4.09 -5.15
N SER A 206 -9.09 -3.00 -5.74
CA SER A 206 -7.68 -2.77 -6.07
C SER A 206 -7.37 -1.28 -6.03
N HIS A 207 -6.14 -0.94 -5.72
CA HIS A 207 -5.62 0.42 -5.85
C HIS A 207 -4.90 0.64 -7.20
N LYS A 208 -4.74 -0.41 -8.02
CA LYS A 208 -4.15 -0.35 -9.35
C LYS A 208 -5.22 -0.01 -10.38
N MET A 209 -5.21 1.22 -10.86
CA MET A 209 -6.22 1.71 -11.81
C MET A 209 -6.28 0.90 -13.11
N GLU A 210 -5.12 0.45 -13.61
CA GLU A 210 -5.03 -0.34 -14.83
C GLU A 210 -5.87 -1.64 -14.72
N GLU A 211 -5.83 -2.30 -13.57
CA GLU A 211 -6.62 -3.52 -13.31
C GLU A 211 -8.13 -3.22 -13.37
N ILE A 212 -8.55 -2.11 -12.76
CA ILE A 212 -9.95 -1.69 -12.74
C ILE A 212 -10.48 -1.46 -14.16
N PHE A 213 -9.73 -0.69 -14.97
CA PHE A 213 -10.14 -0.40 -16.36
C PHE A 213 -10.08 -1.64 -17.27
N GLN A 214 -9.21 -2.60 -16.99
CA GLN A 214 -9.09 -3.84 -17.78
C GLN A 214 -10.18 -4.87 -17.47
N LEU A 215 -10.69 -4.87 -16.22
CA LEU A 215 -11.46 -5.98 -15.71
C LEU A 215 -12.91 -5.63 -15.37
N CYS A 216 -13.18 -4.43 -14.83
CA CYS A 216 -14.45 -4.10 -14.22
C CYS A 216 -15.43 -3.45 -15.19
N ASP A 217 -16.73 -3.60 -14.91
CA ASP A 217 -17.83 -3.04 -15.70
C ASP A 217 -18.34 -1.73 -15.10
N GLU A 218 -18.40 -1.66 -13.77
CA GLU A 218 -18.91 -0.53 -12.98
C GLU A 218 -17.99 -0.25 -11.80
N VAL A 219 -18.05 0.97 -11.28
CA VAL A 219 -17.29 1.38 -10.09
C VAL A 219 -18.19 2.09 -9.09
N THR A 220 -18.09 1.69 -7.82
CA THR A 220 -18.59 2.46 -6.67
C THR A 220 -17.41 3.10 -5.96
N VAL A 221 -17.47 4.40 -5.74
CA VAL A 221 -16.45 5.16 -5.03
C VAL A 221 -16.96 5.55 -3.65
N LEU A 222 -16.17 5.19 -2.63
CA LEU A 222 -16.35 5.62 -1.24
C LEU A 222 -15.27 6.63 -0.84
N ARG A 223 -15.65 7.60 -0.01
CA ARG A 223 -14.73 8.58 0.57
C ARG A 223 -15.19 8.97 1.97
N ASP A 224 -14.26 8.91 2.95
CA ASP A 224 -14.52 9.30 4.35
C ASP A 224 -15.77 8.63 4.95
N GLY A 225 -16.00 7.36 4.62
CA GLY A 225 -17.18 6.59 5.08
C GLY A 225 -18.47 6.87 4.33
N GLN A 226 -18.47 7.68 3.28
CA GLN A 226 -19.65 8.05 2.49
C GLN A 226 -19.61 7.47 1.08
N TRP A 227 -20.76 7.16 0.54
CA TRP A 227 -20.95 6.84 -0.87
C TRP A 227 -20.91 8.13 -1.71
N ILE A 228 -20.01 8.18 -2.70
CA ILE A 228 -19.83 9.33 -3.56
C ILE A 228 -20.59 9.16 -4.88
N ALA A 229 -20.35 8.04 -5.56
CA ALA A 229 -20.96 7.72 -6.83
C ALA A 229 -20.88 6.23 -7.13
N THR A 230 -21.79 5.76 -8.00
CA THR A 230 -21.67 4.50 -8.73
C THR A 230 -21.85 4.81 -10.21
N GLU A 231 -20.86 4.50 -11.03
CA GLU A 231 -20.88 4.80 -12.46
C GLU A 231 -20.37 3.61 -13.30
N PRO A 232 -20.87 3.41 -14.53
CA PRO A 232 -20.26 2.50 -15.50
C PRO A 232 -18.83 2.96 -15.83
N LEU A 233 -17.89 2.04 -15.94
CA LEU A 233 -16.51 2.35 -16.32
C LEU A 233 -16.38 2.81 -17.79
N ALA A 234 -17.30 2.42 -18.63
CA ALA A 234 -17.35 2.88 -20.02
C ALA A 234 -17.53 4.41 -20.08
N GLY A 235 -16.49 5.11 -20.52
CA GLY A 235 -16.48 6.58 -20.62
C GLY A 235 -15.95 7.32 -19.39
N LEU A 236 -15.58 6.60 -18.32
CA LEU A 236 -14.83 7.19 -17.21
C LEU A 236 -13.34 7.32 -17.54
N THR A 237 -12.72 8.38 -17.02
CA THR A 237 -11.27 8.56 -17.05
C THR A 237 -10.67 8.27 -15.66
N MET A 238 -9.40 7.90 -15.64
CA MET A 238 -8.65 7.70 -14.38
C MET A 238 -8.74 8.95 -13.49
N ASP A 239 -8.58 10.13 -14.07
CA ASP A 239 -8.61 11.40 -13.31
C ASP A 239 -9.98 11.65 -12.67
N LYS A 240 -11.09 11.26 -13.35
CA LYS A 240 -12.44 11.40 -12.77
C LYS A 240 -12.64 10.48 -11.58
N ILE A 241 -12.15 9.23 -11.64
CA ILE A 241 -12.23 8.29 -10.51
C ILE A 241 -11.38 8.81 -9.33
N ILE A 242 -10.16 9.26 -9.60
CA ILE A 242 -9.27 9.84 -8.58
C ILE A 242 -9.93 11.09 -7.94
N ALA A 243 -10.52 11.97 -8.75
CA ALA A 243 -11.22 13.14 -8.24
C ALA A 243 -12.39 12.79 -7.31
N MET A 244 -13.16 11.73 -7.63
CA MET A 244 -14.22 11.22 -6.75
C MET A 244 -13.66 10.64 -5.44
N MET A 245 -12.54 9.92 -5.49
CA MET A 245 -11.90 9.32 -4.32
C MET A 245 -11.32 10.38 -3.37
N VAL A 246 -10.64 11.39 -3.92
CA VAL A 246 -9.89 12.40 -3.15
C VAL A 246 -10.73 13.64 -2.84
N GLY A 247 -11.78 13.89 -3.61
CA GLY A 247 -12.69 15.05 -3.42
C GLY A 247 -12.19 16.37 -3.97
N ARG A 248 -11.12 16.35 -4.75
CA ARG A 248 -10.56 17.49 -5.49
C ARG A 248 -10.34 17.05 -6.93
N SER A 249 -10.57 17.96 -7.87
CA SER A 249 -10.01 17.77 -9.21
C SER A 249 -8.48 17.80 -9.05
N LEU A 250 -7.81 16.66 -9.20
CA LEU A 250 -6.37 16.63 -9.30
C LEU A 250 -6.00 17.18 -10.70
N ASN A 251 -6.11 18.49 -10.88
CA ASN A 251 -5.52 19.16 -12.04
C ASN A 251 -3.98 19.02 -12.03
N GLN A 252 -3.41 18.52 -10.89
CA GLN A 252 -1.98 18.24 -10.72
C GLN A 252 -1.81 16.98 -9.88
N ARG A 253 -1.25 15.93 -10.49
CA ARG A 253 -0.88 14.69 -9.81
C ARG A 253 0.26 14.91 -8.79
N PHE A 254 1.05 15.93 -8.99
CA PHE A 254 2.17 16.33 -8.14
C PHE A 254 2.04 17.82 -7.79
N PRO A 255 2.52 18.27 -6.63
CA PRO A 255 2.52 19.68 -6.26
C PRO A 255 3.48 20.48 -7.16
N ASP A 256 3.20 21.77 -7.34
CA ASP A 256 4.12 22.68 -8.01
C ASP A 256 5.44 22.74 -7.23
N LYS A 257 6.54 22.63 -7.94
CA LYS A 257 7.88 22.77 -7.38
C LYS A 257 8.27 24.25 -7.35
N GLU A 258 8.34 24.82 -6.17
CA GLU A 258 8.76 26.21 -5.96
C GLU A 258 10.17 26.30 -5.35
N ASN A 259 10.80 25.15 -5.08
CA ASN A 259 12.17 25.09 -4.56
C ASN A 259 13.16 25.53 -5.63
N LYS A 260 14.27 26.08 -5.17
CA LYS A 260 15.38 26.49 -6.05
C LYS A 260 16.65 25.87 -5.47
N PRO A 261 17.26 24.89 -6.17
CA PRO A 261 18.55 24.35 -5.78
C PRO A 261 19.61 25.47 -5.67
N GLY A 262 20.29 25.50 -4.53
CA GLY A 262 21.30 26.49 -4.20
C GLY A 262 22.73 25.95 -4.30
N GLU A 263 23.56 26.29 -3.32
CA GLU A 263 24.94 25.80 -3.17
C GLU A 263 24.97 24.28 -2.88
N VAL A 264 26.11 23.64 -3.20
CA VAL A 264 26.35 22.24 -2.85
C VAL A 264 26.53 22.13 -1.34
N ILE A 265 25.71 21.30 -0.69
CA ILE A 265 25.81 21.01 0.75
C ILE A 265 26.45 19.66 1.02
N LEU A 266 26.25 18.67 0.14
CA LEU A 266 26.82 17.33 0.27
C LEU A 266 27.54 16.96 -1.02
N GLU A 267 28.77 16.49 -0.88
CA GLU A 267 29.55 15.89 -1.95
C GLU A 267 29.90 14.44 -1.57
N VAL A 268 29.59 13.52 -2.46
CA VAL A 268 29.93 12.11 -2.34
C VAL A 268 30.88 11.76 -3.49
N ARG A 269 32.04 11.18 -3.20
CA ARG A 269 33.05 10.81 -4.21
C ARG A 269 33.52 9.38 -4.00
N ASN A 270 33.40 8.57 -5.04
CA ASN A 270 33.89 7.18 -5.15
C ASN A 270 33.40 6.27 -4.01
N LEU A 271 32.17 6.50 -3.51
CA LEU A 271 31.62 5.77 -2.38
C LEU A 271 31.44 4.29 -2.73
N THR A 272 32.10 3.42 -1.97
CA THR A 272 32.08 1.97 -2.17
C THR A 272 31.78 1.29 -0.84
N SER A 273 30.79 0.39 -0.81
CA SER A 273 30.44 -0.39 0.37
C SER A 273 31.47 -1.50 0.63
N LEU A 274 31.72 -1.80 1.92
CA LEU A 274 32.68 -2.85 2.32
C LEU A 274 32.17 -4.24 1.90
N ARG A 275 30.91 -4.53 2.09
CA ARG A 275 30.31 -5.83 1.74
C ARG A 275 29.71 -5.80 0.36
N GLN A 276 30.15 -6.70 -0.53
CA GLN A 276 29.63 -6.87 -1.89
C GLN A 276 28.75 -8.13 -1.98
N PRO A 277 27.77 -8.22 -2.92
CA PRO A 277 27.41 -7.22 -3.94
C PRO A 277 26.63 -6.01 -3.38
N SER A 278 27.13 -4.79 -3.63
CA SER A 278 26.55 -3.53 -3.17
C SER A 278 27.02 -2.39 -4.09
N ILE A 279 27.00 -1.14 -3.62
CA ILE A 279 27.45 0.03 -4.37
C ILE A 279 28.97 0.05 -4.55
N ARG A 280 29.39 0.54 -5.73
CA ARG A 280 30.78 0.71 -6.12
C ARG A 280 30.95 2.04 -6.83
N ASP A 281 31.96 2.82 -6.43
CA ASP A 281 32.38 4.07 -7.10
C ASP A 281 31.25 5.09 -7.32
N VAL A 282 30.34 5.21 -6.34
CA VAL A 282 29.21 6.14 -6.44
C VAL A 282 29.66 7.57 -6.14
N SER A 283 29.40 8.49 -7.08
CA SER A 283 29.75 9.91 -6.96
C SER A 283 28.57 10.79 -7.37
N PHE A 284 28.23 11.78 -6.53
CA PHE A 284 27.19 12.77 -6.80
C PHE A 284 27.29 13.95 -5.83
N ASP A 285 26.58 15.02 -6.16
CA ASP A 285 26.40 16.20 -5.33
C ASP A 285 24.93 16.41 -5.00
N LEU A 286 24.64 16.93 -3.80
CA LEU A 286 23.32 17.38 -3.39
C LEU A 286 23.37 18.87 -3.04
N HIS A 287 22.43 19.62 -3.59
CA HIS A 287 22.33 21.06 -3.35
C HIS A 287 21.32 21.38 -2.25
N LYS A 288 21.52 22.51 -1.60
CA LYS A 288 20.55 23.07 -0.66
C LYS A 288 19.22 23.31 -1.35
N GLY A 289 18.14 22.79 -0.76
CA GLY A 289 16.80 22.92 -1.32
C GLY A 289 16.54 22.08 -2.57
N GLU A 290 17.43 21.13 -2.91
CA GLU A 290 17.25 20.20 -4.00
C GLU A 290 16.50 18.95 -3.55
N ILE A 291 15.71 18.39 -4.46
CA ILE A 291 15.14 17.05 -4.36
C ILE A 291 15.84 16.17 -5.40
N LEU A 292 16.82 15.39 -4.97
CA LEU A 292 17.54 14.42 -5.80
C LEU A 292 16.83 13.06 -5.77
N GLY A 293 16.37 12.59 -6.92
CA GLY A 293 15.81 11.26 -7.09
C GLY A 293 16.89 10.20 -7.28
N ILE A 294 16.68 8.98 -6.79
CA ILE A 294 17.50 7.82 -7.13
C ILE A 294 16.62 6.79 -7.80
N ALA A 295 16.86 6.54 -9.09
CA ALA A 295 16.19 5.54 -9.91
C ALA A 295 17.04 4.29 -10.12
N GLY A 296 16.42 3.20 -10.56
CA GLY A 296 17.08 1.95 -10.94
C GLY A 296 16.13 0.75 -10.86
N LEU A 297 16.47 -0.32 -11.54
CA LEU A 297 15.69 -1.55 -11.50
C LEU A 297 15.75 -2.23 -10.13
N VAL A 298 14.87 -3.20 -9.89
CA VAL A 298 14.91 -4.03 -8.67
C VAL A 298 16.29 -4.68 -8.55
N GLY A 299 16.93 -4.54 -7.40
CA GLY A 299 18.28 -5.03 -7.16
C GLY A 299 19.41 -4.09 -7.57
N ALA A 300 19.14 -2.89 -8.11
CA ALA A 300 20.16 -1.89 -8.51
C ALA A 300 20.98 -1.29 -7.35
N LYS A 301 20.68 -1.65 -6.09
CA LYS A 301 21.40 -1.22 -4.87
C LYS A 301 21.17 0.24 -4.49
N ARG A 302 19.99 0.78 -4.78
CA ARG A 302 19.59 2.16 -4.45
C ARG A 302 19.64 2.43 -2.94
N THR A 303 18.99 1.56 -2.14
CA THR A 303 18.94 1.62 -0.67
C THR A 303 20.36 1.60 -0.06
N ASP A 304 21.29 0.84 -0.66
CA ASP A 304 22.66 0.70 -0.16
C ASP A 304 23.38 2.06 -0.09
N ILE A 305 23.05 3.03 -0.98
CA ILE A 305 23.61 4.39 -0.95
C ILE A 305 23.23 5.10 0.35
N VAL A 306 21.93 5.19 0.63
CA VAL A 306 21.43 5.93 1.79
C VAL A 306 21.79 5.22 3.11
N GLU A 307 21.84 3.89 3.13
CA GLU A 307 22.33 3.12 4.27
C GLU A 307 23.83 3.35 4.54
N THR A 308 24.65 3.48 3.49
CA THR A 308 26.09 3.78 3.62
C THR A 308 26.29 5.22 4.10
N LEU A 309 25.53 6.18 3.57
CA LEU A 309 25.59 7.58 4.03
C LEU A 309 25.15 7.72 5.49
N PHE A 310 24.17 6.90 5.92
CA PHE A 310 23.64 6.93 7.29
C PHE A 310 24.48 6.11 8.30
N GLY A 311 25.51 5.40 7.83
CA GLY A 311 26.38 4.58 8.69
C GLY A 311 25.76 3.26 9.13
N ILE A 312 24.72 2.77 8.45
CA ILE A 312 24.16 1.42 8.63
C ILE A 312 25.05 0.39 7.92
N ARG A 313 25.54 0.77 6.71
CA ARG A 313 26.55 -0.01 5.96
C ARG A 313 27.91 0.63 6.09
N GLU A 314 28.92 -0.22 6.33
CA GLU A 314 30.32 0.19 6.34
C GLU A 314 30.80 0.47 4.90
N LYS A 315 31.54 1.56 4.71
CA LYS A 315 32.23 1.84 3.45
C LYS A 315 33.65 1.31 3.46
N SER A 316 34.12 0.82 2.32
CA SER A 316 35.53 0.43 2.11
C SER A 316 36.35 1.56 1.50
N ALA A 317 35.72 2.45 0.71
CA ALA A 317 36.38 3.57 0.04
C ALA A 317 35.41 4.75 -0.16
N GLY A 318 35.96 5.87 -0.58
CA GLY A 318 35.24 7.09 -0.90
C GLY A 318 35.15 8.09 0.25
N THR A 319 34.78 9.32 -0.12
CA THR A 319 34.69 10.46 0.81
C THR A 319 33.27 11.03 0.80
N ILE A 320 32.85 11.50 1.97
CA ILE A 320 31.58 12.20 2.20
C ILE A 320 31.98 13.59 2.74
N THR A 321 31.64 14.65 2.04
CA THR A 321 31.95 16.02 2.41
C THR A 321 30.64 16.80 2.63
N LEU A 322 30.48 17.39 3.80
CA LEU A 322 29.33 18.21 4.17
C LEU A 322 29.83 19.65 4.37
N HIS A 323 29.27 20.60 3.63
CA HIS A 323 29.75 22.02 3.61
C HIS A 323 31.28 22.17 3.48
N GLY A 324 31.88 21.44 2.54
CA GLY A 324 33.33 21.47 2.30
C GLY A 324 34.15 20.77 3.39
N LYS A 325 33.55 20.21 4.44
CA LYS A 325 34.23 19.47 5.49
C LYS A 325 34.01 17.97 5.32
N GLN A 326 35.08 17.22 5.24
CA GLN A 326 34.98 15.75 5.19
C GLN A 326 34.43 15.21 6.52
N ILE A 327 33.43 14.35 6.43
CA ILE A 327 32.81 13.67 7.55
C ILE A 327 32.85 12.14 7.36
N ASN A 328 32.63 11.42 8.47
CA ASN A 328 32.51 9.99 8.44
C ASN A 328 31.35 9.57 9.36
N ASN A 329 30.43 8.75 8.86
CA ASN A 329 29.32 8.22 9.62
C ASN A 329 29.54 6.73 9.84
N HIS A 330 30.05 6.34 11.01
CA HIS A 330 30.28 4.93 11.36
C HIS A 330 29.01 4.26 11.94
N ASN A 331 28.04 5.07 12.31
CA ASN A 331 26.76 4.61 12.88
C ASN A 331 25.69 5.71 12.74
N ALA A 332 24.43 5.30 12.95
CA ALA A 332 23.27 6.19 12.85
C ALA A 332 23.34 7.42 13.78
N ASN A 333 23.94 7.31 14.99
CA ASN A 333 24.04 8.44 15.91
C ASN A 333 24.97 9.53 15.35
N GLU A 334 26.08 9.15 14.73
CA GLU A 334 26.99 10.10 14.07
C GLU A 334 26.32 10.78 12.89
N ALA A 335 25.57 10.01 12.06
CA ALA A 335 24.80 10.57 10.96
C ALA A 335 23.75 11.58 11.44
N ILE A 336 23.00 11.26 12.50
CA ILE A 336 22.03 12.20 13.11
C ILE A 336 22.72 13.46 13.61
N ASN A 337 23.86 13.34 14.26
CA ASN A 337 24.63 14.49 14.76
C ASN A 337 25.20 15.37 13.61
N HIS A 338 25.47 14.77 12.43
CA HIS A 338 25.83 15.50 11.22
C HIS A 338 24.61 16.03 10.43
N GLY A 339 23.40 15.93 10.99
CA GLY A 339 22.18 16.46 10.37
C GLY A 339 21.57 15.60 9.29
N PHE A 340 21.83 14.28 9.27
CA PHE A 340 21.17 13.33 8.38
C PHE A 340 19.94 12.70 9.05
N ALA A 341 18.91 12.43 8.26
CA ALA A 341 17.77 11.62 8.65
C ALA A 341 17.48 10.59 7.57
N LEU A 342 17.01 9.39 7.97
CA LEU A 342 16.69 8.29 7.05
C LEU A 342 15.33 7.69 7.36
N VAL A 343 14.41 7.81 6.42
CA VAL A 343 13.17 7.04 6.38
C VAL A 343 13.44 5.76 5.56
N THR A 344 13.27 4.61 6.19
CA THR A 344 13.58 3.30 5.61
C THR A 344 12.43 2.76 4.76
N GLU A 345 12.74 1.90 3.77
CA GLU A 345 11.76 1.27 2.86
C GLU A 345 10.69 0.46 3.64
N GLU A 346 11.11 -0.40 4.56
CA GLU A 346 10.21 -1.28 5.31
C GLU A 346 9.61 -0.57 6.52
N ARG A 347 8.48 0.11 6.32
CA ARG A 347 7.79 0.87 7.38
C ARG A 347 7.46 0.04 8.60
N ARG A 348 6.90 -1.18 8.42
CA ARG A 348 6.39 -2.00 9.53
C ARG A 348 7.49 -2.64 10.36
N SER A 349 8.57 -3.09 9.74
CA SER A 349 9.66 -3.82 10.41
C SER A 349 10.74 -2.90 10.98
N THR A 350 11.07 -1.81 10.29
CA THR A 350 12.17 -0.91 10.66
C THR A 350 11.72 0.53 10.94
N GLY A 351 10.54 0.93 10.45
CA GLY A 351 10.06 2.31 10.56
C GLY A 351 9.30 2.61 11.84
N ILE A 352 8.50 1.67 12.39
CA ILE A 352 7.61 1.91 13.54
C ILE A 352 7.72 0.83 14.62
N TYR A 353 7.43 1.22 15.84
CA TYR A 353 7.12 0.31 16.95
C TYR A 353 5.60 0.16 17.04
N ALA A 354 5.05 -0.80 16.30
CA ALA A 354 3.62 -0.92 16.00
C ALA A 354 2.71 -0.98 17.23
N TYR A 355 3.17 -1.57 18.33
CA TYR A 355 2.42 -1.72 19.59
C TYR A 355 2.57 -0.53 20.54
N LEU A 356 3.41 0.46 20.22
CA LEU A 356 3.62 1.66 21.01
C LEU A 356 2.83 2.84 20.43
N ASP A 357 2.61 3.86 21.25
CA ASP A 357 1.82 5.03 20.89
C ASP A 357 2.57 5.98 19.94
N ILE A 358 1.84 6.97 19.43
CA ILE A 358 2.38 8.01 18.54
C ILE A 358 3.46 8.80 19.26
N GLY A 359 3.28 9.09 20.57
CA GLY A 359 4.26 9.84 21.36
C GLY A 359 5.62 9.16 21.36
N PHE A 360 5.67 7.88 21.72
CA PHE A 360 6.93 7.11 21.69
C PHE A 360 7.53 7.09 20.30
N ASN A 361 6.72 6.77 19.28
CA ASN A 361 7.18 6.69 17.89
C ASN A 361 7.71 8.03 17.36
N SER A 362 7.15 9.15 17.77
CA SER A 362 7.61 10.49 17.37
C SER A 362 8.94 10.89 17.99
N LEU A 363 9.21 10.46 19.23
CA LEU A 363 10.30 11.02 20.05
C LEU A 363 11.55 10.16 20.09
N ILE A 364 11.46 8.88 19.72
CA ILE A 364 12.53 7.88 19.95
C ILE A 364 13.87 8.26 19.33
N SER A 365 13.89 8.85 18.12
CA SER A 365 15.11 9.27 17.45
C SER A 365 15.80 10.46 18.12
N ASN A 366 15.07 11.19 18.96
CA ASN A 366 15.53 12.40 19.65
C ASN A 366 15.42 12.30 21.19
N ILE A 367 15.17 11.12 21.71
CA ILE A 367 14.83 10.89 23.14
C ILE A 367 15.87 11.44 24.11
N ARG A 368 17.16 11.46 23.71
CA ARG A 368 18.26 11.97 24.53
C ARG A 368 18.11 13.45 24.86
N ASN A 369 17.50 14.24 23.97
CA ASN A 369 17.31 15.67 24.12
C ASN A 369 16.16 16.05 25.07
N TYR A 370 15.38 15.05 25.53
CA TYR A 370 14.31 15.24 26.52
C TYR A 370 14.75 14.97 27.95
N LYS A 371 16.04 14.68 28.18
CA LYS A 371 16.58 14.55 29.53
C LYS A 371 16.78 15.94 30.16
N ASN A 372 16.23 16.11 31.36
CA ASN A 372 16.51 17.27 32.20
C ASN A 372 17.89 17.17 32.84
N LYS A 373 18.30 18.19 33.58
CA LYS A 373 19.60 18.25 34.28
C LYS A 373 19.83 17.12 35.30
N VAL A 374 18.77 16.47 35.77
CA VAL A 374 18.79 15.36 36.75
C VAL A 374 18.74 13.98 36.03
N GLY A 375 18.68 13.97 34.70
CA GLY A 375 18.62 12.74 33.89
C GLY A 375 17.22 12.16 33.70
N LEU A 376 16.18 12.80 34.24
CA LEU A 376 14.79 12.39 34.04
C LEU A 376 14.22 12.96 32.73
N LEU A 377 13.24 12.28 32.16
CA LEU A 377 12.57 12.74 30.94
C LEU A 377 11.61 13.89 31.25
N ASP A 378 11.62 14.92 30.43
CA ASP A 378 10.69 16.05 30.47
C ASP A 378 9.40 15.70 29.71
N ASN A 379 8.43 15.19 30.45
CA ASN A 379 7.13 14.77 29.91
C ASN A 379 6.35 15.93 29.29
N SER A 380 6.53 17.16 29.77
CA SER A 380 5.83 18.33 29.21
C SER A 380 6.32 18.66 27.83
N ARG A 381 7.64 18.72 27.65
CA ARG A 381 8.28 18.93 26.34
C ARG A 381 7.99 17.78 25.38
N MET A 382 8.06 16.53 25.86
CA MET A 382 7.71 15.34 25.06
C MET A 382 6.28 15.41 24.51
N LYS A 383 5.32 15.82 25.34
CA LYS A 383 3.92 15.99 24.94
C LYS A 383 3.75 17.12 23.91
N SER A 384 4.42 18.26 24.12
CA SER A 384 4.40 19.40 23.21
C SER A 384 4.94 19.04 21.84
N ASP A 385 6.09 18.36 21.78
CA ASP A 385 6.72 17.98 20.52
C ASP A 385 5.96 16.88 19.80
N THR A 386 5.33 15.94 20.54
CA THR A 386 4.41 14.99 19.94
C THR A 386 3.19 15.67 19.33
N GLN A 387 2.63 16.66 20.03
CA GLN A 387 1.50 17.43 19.50
C GLN A 387 1.92 18.22 18.25
N TRP A 388 3.12 18.81 18.26
CA TRP A 388 3.68 19.45 17.08
C TRP A 388 3.78 18.50 15.88
N VAL A 389 4.22 17.24 16.07
CA VAL A 389 4.23 16.23 14.99
C VAL A 389 2.81 15.98 14.47
N ILE A 390 1.84 15.79 15.36
CA ILE A 390 0.45 15.54 14.96
C ILE A 390 -0.09 16.69 14.11
N ASP A 391 0.10 17.93 14.57
CA ASP A 391 -0.46 19.12 13.93
C ASP A 391 0.29 19.48 12.64
N SER A 392 1.63 19.53 12.68
CA SER A 392 2.46 19.93 11.55
C SER A 392 2.41 18.93 10.40
N MET A 393 2.32 17.63 10.72
CA MET A 393 2.18 16.56 9.73
C MET A 393 0.71 16.27 9.38
N ARG A 394 -0.25 16.96 10.00
CA ARG A 394 -1.69 16.73 9.81
C ARG A 394 -2.04 15.25 9.99
N VAL A 395 -1.58 14.63 11.10
CA VAL A 395 -1.84 13.21 11.39
C VAL A 395 -3.28 13.05 11.85
N LYS A 396 -4.07 12.27 11.13
CA LYS A 396 -5.45 11.94 11.53
C LYS A 396 -5.42 10.90 12.66
N THR A 397 -5.62 11.35 13.90
CA THR A 397 -5.57 10.52 15.11
C THR A 397 -6.49 11.07 16.21
N PRO A 398 -7.06 10.21 17.09
CA PRO A 398 -7.75 10.65 18.30
C PRO A 398 -6.83 11.36 19.31
N GLY A 399 -5.52 11.08 19.31
CA GLY A 399 -4.57 11.72 20.21
C GLY A 399 -3.21 11.04 20.28
N HIS A 400 -2.30 11.63 21.02
CA HIS A 400 -0.89 11.23 21.13
C HIS A 400 -0.66 9.82 21.74
N ARG A 401 -1.63 9.30 22.51
CA ARG A 401 -1.60 7.95 23.10
C ARG A 401 -2.17 6.86 22.19
N THR A 402 -2.64 7.22 21.00
CA THR A 402 -3.13 6.24 20.03
C THR A 402 -1.99 5.35 19.59
N GLN A 403 -2.21 4.03 19.59
CA GLN A 403 -1.25 3.04 19.10
C GLN A 403 -0.99 3.27 17.62
N ILE A 404 0.27 3.41 17.20
CA ILE A 404 0.61 3.76 15.81
C ILE A 404 0.19 2.68 14.82
N GLY A 405 0.20 1.40 15.24
CA GLY A 405 -0.23 0.28 14.41
C GLY A 405 -1.69 0.36 13.95
N SER A 406 -2.55 1.11 14.67
CA SER A 406 -3.96 1.30 14.30
C SER A 406 -4.20 2.39 13.25
N LEU A 407 -3.19 3.20 12.95
CA LEU A 407 -3.29 4.27 11.95
C LEU A 407 -3.19 3.71 10.53
N SER A 408 -3.76 4.46 9.56
CA SER A 408 -3.54 4.20 8.13
C SER A 408 -2.06 4.37 7.77
N GLY A 409 -1.64 3.71 6.66
CA GLY A 409 -0.27 3.76 6.19
C GLY A 409 0.27 5.18 5.99
N GLY A 410 -0.53 6.08 5.41
CA GLY A 410 -0.16 7.48 5.22
C GLY A 410 0.04 8.22 6.55
N ASN A 411 -0.81 8.00 7.56
CA ASN A 411 -0.64 8.61 8.87
C ASN A 411 0.58 8.05 9.63
N GLN A 412 0.86 6.75 9.52
CA GLN A 412 2.10 6.17 10.05
C GLN A 412 3.33 6.83 9.43
N GLN A 413 3.34 7.02 8.11
CA GLN A 413 4.44 7.65 7.38
C GLN A 413 4.66 9.10 7.80
N LYS A 414 3.59 9.85 8.00
CA LYS A 414 3.65 11.22 8.52
C LYS A 414 4.28 11.29 9.91
N VAL A 415 3.95 10.34 10.80
CA VAL A 415 4.59 10.25 12.13
C VAL A 415 6.08 9.95 11.99
N ILE A 416 6.49 9.04 11.07
CA ILE A 416 7.90 8.73 10.83
C ILE A 416 8.66 9.97 10.32
N ILE A 417 8.11 10.69 9.34
CA ILE A 417 8.73 11.92 8.83
C ILE A 417 8.82 12.97 9.94
N GLY A 418 7.73 13.17 10.71
CA GLY A 418 7.70 14.08 11.85
C GLY A 418 8.74 13.74 12.92
N ARG A 419 8.95 12.45 13.23
CA ARG A 419 10.03 11.95 14.09
C ARG A 419 11.39 12.50 13.68
N TRP A 420 11.70 12.38 12.39
CA TRP A 420 12.98 12.84 11.86
C TRP A 420 13.08 14.35 11.82
N LEU A 421 12.00 15.07 11.57
CA LEU A 421 12.00 16.53 11.60
C LEU A 421 12.29 17.10 12.99
N LEU A 422 11.94 16.38 14.08
CA LEU A 422 12.32 16.74 15.45
C LEU A 422 13.84 16.70 15.70
N THR A 423 14.60 15.97 14.89
CA THR A 423 16.08 16.00 14.95
C THR A 423 16.67 17.20 14.19
N GLN A 424 15.83 18.02 13.55
CA GLN A 424 16.21 19.17 12.73
C GLN A 424 17.22 18.84 11.63
N PRO A 425 17.01 17.80 10.80
CA PRO A 425 17.99 17.37 9.83
C PRO A 425 18.19 18.43 8.76
N GLU A 426 19.39 18.48 8.21
CA GLU A 426 19.72 19.28 7.02
C GLU A 426 19.47 18.45 5.75
N ILE A 427 19.79 17.16 5.80
CA ILE A 427 19.63 16.19 4.71
C ILE A 427 18.61 15.15 5.14
N LEU A 428 17.52 15.03 4.36
CA LEU A 428 16.47 14.04 4.57
C LEU A 428 16.52 13.00 3.45
N MET A 429 16.79 11.76 3.82
CA MET A 429 16.81 10.61 2.91
C MET A 429 15.52 9.81 3.08
N LEU A 430 14.79 9.61 1.98
CA LEU A 430 13.49 8.98 1.95
C LEU A 430 13.54 7.77 1.02
N ASP A 431 13.53 6.56 1.58
CA ASP A 431 13.52 5.32 0.81
C ASP A 431 12.09 4.80 0.68
N GLU A 432 11.56 4.80 -0.55
CA GLU A 432 10.19 4.41 -0.91
C GLU A 432 9.12 5.02 0.01
N PRO A 433 9.11 6.37 0.23
CA PRO A 433 8.29 7.00 1.27
C PRO A 433 6.79 6.86 1.05
N THR A 434 6.36 6.51 -0.15
CA THR A 434 4.94 6.42 -0.54
C THR A 434 4.49 4.99 -0.83
N ARG A 435 5.35 4.00 -0.62
CA ARG A 435 5.03 2.59 -0.86
C ARG A 435 3.90 2.10 0.05
N GLY A 436 2.85 1.54 -0.59
CA GLY A 436 1.68 1.03 0.12
C GLY A 436 0.84 2.12 0.80
N ILE A 437 0.86 3.33 0.25
CA ILE A 437 0.07 4.48 0.69
C ILE A 437 -0.95 4.80 -0.40
N ASP A 438 -2.14 5.24 0.00
CA ASP A 438 -3.19 5.67 -0.93
C ASP A 438 -2.85 6.97 -1.66
N VAL A 439 -3.54 7.22 -2.79
CA VAL A 439 -3.23 8.33 -3.71
C VAL A 439 -3.31 9.70 -3.03
N GLY A 440 -4.30 9.90 -2.16
CA GLY A 440 -4.48 11.19 -1.48
C GLY A 440 -3.38 11.44 -0.45
N ALA A 441 -3.01 10.42 0.34
CA ALA A 441 -1.92 10.53 1.29
C ALA A 441 -0.55 10.64 0.61
N LYS A 442 -0.34 10.04 -0.59
CA LYS A 442 0.86 10.26 -1.41
C LYS A 442 1.01 11.74 -1.74
N PHE A 443 -0.06 12.39 -2.23
CA PHE A 443 -0.01 13.81 -2.57
C PHE A 443 0.34 14.70 -1.37
N GLU A 444 -0.20 14.40 -0.17
CA GLU A 444 0.16 15.13 1.05
C GLU A 444 1.64 14.97 1.43
N ILE A 445 2.22 13.78 1.20
CA ILE A 445 3.65 13.54 1.39
C ILE A 445 4.48 14.31 0.37
N TYR A 446 4.06 14.34 -0.90
CA TYR A 446 4.76 15.14 -1.94
C TYR A 446 4.74 16.63 -1.61
N GLN A 447 3.59 17.16 -1.13
CA GLN A 447 3.52 18.55 -0.66
C GLN A 447 4.50 18.82 0.48
N LEU A 448 4.56 17.92 1.46
CA LEU A 448 5.49 18.02 2.58
C LEU A 448 6.95 18.02 2.10
N ILE A 449 7.32 17.12 1.18
CA ILE A 449 8.66 17.06 0.58
C ILE A 449 8.99 18.37 -0.12
N ALA A 450 8.08 18.90 -0.97
CA ALA A 450 8.27 20.17 -1.66
C ALA A 450 8.42 21.36 -0.71
N GLU A 451 7.60 21.41 0.36
CA GLU A 451 7.72 22.45 1.40
C GLU A 451 9.06 22.39 2.15
N LEU A 452 9.58 21.19 2.44
CA LEU A 452 10.86 21.01 3.11
C LEU A 452 12.02 21.44 2.21
N ALA A 453 11.98 21.10 0.91
CA ALA A 453 12.95 21.56 -0.07
C ALA A 453 12.92 23.09 -0.22
N LYS A 454 11.72 23.70 -0.30
CA LYS A 454 11.54 25.16 -0.31
C LYS A 454 12.17 25.85 0.92
N LYS A 455 12.17 25.17 2.09
CA LYS A 455 12.81 25.63 3.33
C LYS A 455 14.34 25.41 3.32
N GLY A 456 14.92 24.95 2.22
CA GLY A 456 16.34 24.75 2.04
C GLY A 456 16.91 23.41 2.51
N LYS A 457 16.05 22.41 2.81
CA LYS A 457 16.51 21.05 3.12
C LYS A 457 16.98 20.35 1.85
N GLY A 458 18.15 19.68 1.90
CA GLY A 458 18.55 18.73 0.86
C GLY A 458 17.76 17.43 1.01
N ILE A 459 17.13 16.95 -0.05
CA ILE A 459 16.29 15.75 0.00
C ILE A 459 16.80 14.74 -1.01
N ILE A 460 17.02 13.51 -0.56
CA ILE A 460 17.27 12.34 -1.42
C ILE A 460 16.04 11.46 -1.35
N ILE A 461 15.44 11.14 -2.48
CA ILE A 461 14.28 10.24 -2.55
C ILE A 461 14.58 9.06 -3.45
N ILE A 462 14.35 7.86 -2.94
CA ILE A 462 14.36 6.62 -3.71
C ILE A 462 12.91 6.26 -3.99
N SER A 463 12.57 5.97 -5.25
CA SER A 463 11.27 5.42 -5.61
C SER A 463 11.40 4.43 -6.77
N SER A 464 10.56 3.39 -6.71
CA SER A 464 10.35 2.45 -7.81
C SER A 464 9.33 2.97 -8.83
N GLU A 465 8.56 4.01 -8.47
CA GLU A 465 7.56 4.62 -9.34
C GLU A 465 8.19 5.76 -10.18
N MET A 466 8.49 5.50 -11.46
CA MET A 466 9.07 6.51 -12.36
C MET A 466 8.26 7.82 -12.44
N PRO A 467 6.91 7.79 -12.51
CA PRO A 467 6.12 9.02 -12.51
C PRO A 467 6.33 9.86 -11.24
N GLU A 468 6.56 9.22 -10.08
CA GLU A 468 6.86 9.92 -8.84
C GLU A 468 8.19 10.69 -8.95
N LEU A 469 9.26 10.01 -9.36
CA LEU A 469 10.55 10.66 -9.53
C LEU A 469 10.48 11.83 -10.54
N LEU A 470 9.87 11.63 -11.69
CA LEU A 470 9.70 12.67 -12.69
C LEU A 470 8.84 13.85 -12.20
N GLY A 471 7.85 13.58 -11.32
CA GLY A 471 6.93 14.59 -10.82
C GLY A 471 7.50 15.48 -9.72
N ILE A 472 8.33 14.94 -8.82
CA ILE A 472 8.71 15.66 -7.60
C ILE A 472 10.21 15.99 -7.50
N THR A 473 11.10 15.36 -8.28
CA THR A 473 12.55 15.58 -8.16
C THR A 473 13.06 16.65 -9.13
N ASP A 474 14.22 17.20 -8.84
CA ASP A 474 14.91 18.17 -9.70
C ASP A 474 15.88 17.47 -10.65
N ARG A 475 16.66 16.52 -10.12
CA ARG A 475 17.55 15.63 -10.87
C ARG A 475 17.34 14.20 -10.43
N ILE A 476 17.68 13.26 -11.29
CA ILE A 476 17.61 11.83 -11.00
C ILE A 476 18.97 11.19 -11.23
N LEU A 477 19.55 10.60 -10.19
CA LEU A 477 20.68 9.70 -10.25
C LEU A 477 20.17 8.30 -10.61
N VAL A 478 20.67 7.73 -11.70
CA VAL A 478 20.22 6.42 -12.18
C VAL A 478 21.27 5.36 -11.84
N MET A 479 20.81 4.32 -11.13
CA MET A 479 21.64 3.19 -10.71
C MET A 479 21.42 1.97 -11.59
N SER A 480 22.50 1.26 -11.91
CA SER A 480 22.47 -0.06 -12.54
C SER A 480 23.53 -0.95 -11.89
N ASN A 481 23.09 -2.07 -11.29
CA ASN A 481 23.95 -3.09 -10.66
C ASN A 481 25.04 -2.52 -9.72
N GLY A 482 24.67 -1.55 -8.87
CA GLY A 482 25.57 -0.94 -7.87
C GLY A 482 26.46 0.18 -8.41
N LEU A 483 26.34 0.57 -9.67
CA LEU A 483 27.07 1.66 -10.31
C LEU A 483 26.14 2.81 -10.68
N VAL A 484 26.67 4.03 -10.74
CA VAL A 484 25.95 5.18 -11.29
C VAL A 484 26.05 5.16 -12.81
N SER A 485 24.92 5.02 -13.49
CA SER A 485 24.85 5.04 -14.96
C SER A 485 24.69 6.44 -15.54
N GLY A 486 24.26 7.40 -14.74
CA GLY A 486 24.11 8.81 -15.13
C GLY A 486 23.29 9.61 -14.13
N ILE A 487 23.36 10.94 -14.27
CA ILE A 487 22.50 11.88 -13.55
C ILE A 487 21.80 12.74 -14.61
N VAL A 488 20.47 12.79 -14.55
CA VAL A 488 19.63 13.48 -15.53
C VAL A 488 18.76 14.55 -14.88
N ASP A 489 18.48 15.63 -15.61
CA ASP A 489 17.54 16.68 -15.19
C ASP A 489 16.10 16.22 -15.50
N THR A 490 15.20 16.31 -14.53
CA THR A 490 13.80 15.86 -14.69
C THR A 490 13.01 16.68 -15.71
N LYS A 491 13.43 17.92 -16.00
CA LYS A 491 12.74 18.78 -16.98
C LYS A 491 13.00 18.35 -18.43
N THR A 492 14.09 17.65 -18.68
CA THR A 492 14.55 17.33 -20.03
C THR A 492 14.56 15.83 -20.31
N THR A 493 14.52 14.98 -19.27
CA THR A 493 14.58 13.52 -19.41
C THR A 493 13.19 12.90 -19.63
N THR A 494 13.19 11.64 -20.04
CA THR A 494 12.00 10.82 -20.22
C THR A 494 12.11 9.51 -19.46
N GLN A 495 10.99 8.85 -19.20
CA GLN A 495 10.97 7.52 -18.58
C GLN A 495 11.83 6.51 -19.36
N ASN A 496 11.78 6.55 -20.70
CA ASN A 496 12.57 5.65 -21.55
C ASN A 496 14.08 5.86 -21.39
N GLU A 497 14.52 7.11 -21.26
CA GLU A 497 15.92 7.43 -21.03
C GLU A 497 16.41 6.91 -19.67
N ILE A 498 15.61 7.07 -18.61
CA ILE A 498 15.91 6.55 -17.28
C ILE A 498 16.01 5.02 -17.31
N LEU A 499 15.06 4.33 -17.99
CA LEU A 499 15.07 2.87 -18.13
C LEU A 499 16.30 2.39 -18.92
N ARG A 500 16.68 3.09 -20.00
CA ARG A 500 17.88 2.80 -20.77
C ARG A 500 19.12 2.87 -19.89
N LEU A 501 19.27 3.94 -19.09
CA LEU A 501 20.39 4.09 -18.15
C LEU A 501 20.38 3.01 -17.06
N ALA A 502 19.20 2.68 -16.52
CA ALA A 502 19.07 1.65 -15.49
C ALA A 502 19.44 0.23 -15.97
N SER A 503 19.51 0.01 -17.28
CA SER A 503 19.84 -1.28 -17.90
C SER A 503 21.29 -1.39 -18.38
N LEU A 504 22.12 -0.36 -18.23
CA LEU A 504 23.47 -0.31 -18.84
C LEU A 504 24.46 -1.34 -18.29
N HIS A 505 24.30 -1.78 -17.04
CA HIS A 505 25.25 -2.68 -16.35
C HIS A 505 24.59 -3.99 -15.90
N LEU A 506 23.53 -4.41 -16.60
CA LEU A 506 22.87 -5.71 -16.37
C LEU A 506 23.68 -6.86 -16.93
#